data_3c6c504c056a319ff2bc1901f1793bea
#
_entry.id   3c6c504c056a319ff2bc1901f1793bea
#
_cell.length_a   1.000
_cell.length_b   1.000
_cell.length_c   1.000
_cell.angle_alpha   90.00
_cell.angle_beta   90.00
_cell.angle_gamma   90.00
#
_symmetry.space_group_name_H-M   'P 1'
#
loop_
_entity.id
_entity.type
_entity.pdbx_description
1 polymer ?
#
loop_
_entity_poly.entity_id
_entity_poly.type
_entity_poly.pdbx_seq_one_letter_code
_entity_poly.pdbx_strand_id
1 'polypeptide(L)'
;MENFVTMITPYNAEGRVDYQLAEQYVNWYHACGMDGIFSICQSSEIFWLSLEERIELNRRVYACAKKLERAHGKPFRVISSGHISDTLEEQARELNAVWESGTDALILITNRLDVNREGDDAFIRHGEQLLDRLPAEAKLGLYECPYPYKRLVTPRILDWCSKTGRFFT
;
A
#
# COMPACT_ATOMS: atom_id res chain seq x y z
N MET A 1 -9.88 -11.91 12.24
CA MET A 1 -8.60 -11.52 11.58
C MET A 1 -8.89 -11.53 10.09
N GLU A 2 -8.51 -10.47 9.38
CA GLU A 2 -8.69 -10.38 7.92
C GLU A 2 -7.41 -10.85 7.21
N ASN A 3 -7.56 -11.58 6.11
CA ASN A 3 -6.45 -12.08 5.30
C ASN A 3 -6.34 -11.28 4.01
N PHE A 4 -5.26 -10.51 3.88
CA PHE A 4 -4.93 -9.76 2.67
C PHE A 4 -3.86 -10.50 1.90
N VAL A 5 -4.16 -10.87 0.66
CA VAL A 5 -3.17 -11.46 -0.24
C VAL A 5 -2.32 -10.36 -0.86
N THR A 6 -1.00 -10.56 -0.89
CA THR A 6 -0.11 -9.68 -1.65
C THR A 6 -0.28 -9.94 -3.15
N MET A 7 -0.56 -8.90 -3.90
CA MET A 7 -0.71 -9.02 -5.35
C MET A 7 0.65 -9.16 -6.03
N ILE A 8 0.72 -9.98 -7.06
CA ILE A 8 1.83 -10.03 -8.02
C ILE A 8 1.44 -9.28 -9.28
N THR A 9 2.39 -8.62 -9.93
CA THR A 9 2.16 -7.91 -11.18
C THR A 9 2.34 -8.87 -12.36
N PRO A 10 1.28 -9.13 -13.14
CA PRO A 10 1.44 -9.89 -14.37
C PRO A 10 1.98 -9.01 -15.51
N TYR A 11 2.80 -9.61 -16.37
CA TYR A 11 3.35 -8.97 -17.56
C TYR A 11 2.92 -9.73 -18.81
N ASN A 12 2.71 -9.00 -19.90
CA ASN A 12 2.46 -9.58 -21.21
C ASN A 12 3.77 -10.02 -21.89
N ALA A 13 3.66 -10.57 -23.11
CA ALA A 13 4.81 -11.07 -23.86
C ALA A 13 5.83 -9.99 -24.23
N GLU A 14 5.44 -8.71 -24.23
CA GLU A 14 6.28 -7.55 -24.47
C GLU A 14 6.90 -6.97 -23.20
N GLY A 15 6.71 -7.62 -22.03
CA GLY A 15 7.23 -7.17 -20.75
C GLY A 15 6.52 -5.94 -20.15
N ARG A 16 5.32 -5.61 -20.65
CA ARG A 16 4.50 -4.52 -20.10
C ARG A 16 3.46 -5.08 -19.12
N VAL A 17 3.05 -4.28 -18.14
CA VAL A 17 2.02 -4.68 -17.17
C VAL A 17 0.74 -5.12 -17.91
N ASP A 18 0.28 -6.33 -17.62
CA ASP A 18 -0.98 -6.87 -18.13
C ASP A 18 -2.11 -6.56 -17.15
N TYR A 19 -2.72 -5.42 -17.33
CA TYR A 19 -3.81 -4.97 -16.45
C TYR A 19 -5.06 -5.86 -16.54
N GLN A 20 -5.30 -6.50 -17.69
CA GLN A 20 -6.44 -7.39 -17.84
C GLN A 20 -6.24 -8.70 -17.06
N LEU A 21 -5.03 -9.23 -17.09
CA LEU A 21 -4.69 -10.41 -16.28
C LEU A 21 -4.65 -10.06 -14.79
N ALA A 22 -4.25 -8.82 -14.43
CA ALA A 22 -4.34 -8.35 -13.05
C ALA A 22 -5.78 -8.38 -12.51
N GLU A 23 -6.76 -7.95 -13.30
CA GLU A 23 -8.18 -8.02 -12.94
C GLU A 23 -8.66 -9.48 -12.79
N GLN A 24 -8.12 -10.42 -13.57
CA GLN A 24 -8.42 -11.85 -13.40
C GLN A 24 -7.85 -12.38 -12.07
N TYR A 25 -6.66 -11.92 -11.66
CA TYR A 25 -6.11 -12.29 -10.35
C TYR A 25 -6.98 -11.79 -9.20
N VAL A 26 -7.54 -10.58 -9.29
CA VAL A 26 -8.48 -10.05 -8.29
C VAL A 26 -9.69 -10.98 -8.13
N ASN A 27 -10.29 -11.41 -9.26
CA ASN A 27 -11.41 -12.36 -9.25
C ASN A 27 -11.01 -13.72 -8.63
N TRP A 28 -9.81 -14.19 -8.96
CA TRP A 28 -9.31 -15.46 -8.42
C TRP A 28 -9.06 -15.37 -6.90
N TYR A 29 -8.42 -14.32 -6.41
CA TYR A 29 -8.21 -14.11 -4.98
C TYR A 29 -9.53 -14.04 -4.21
N HIS A 30 -10.52 -13.36 -4.75
CA HIS A 30 -11.86 -13.32 -4.16
C HIS A 30 -12.48 -14.73 -4.12
N ALA A 31 -12.39 -15.50 -5.22
CA ALA A 31 -12.90 -16.87 -5.28
C ALA A 31 -12.18 -17.82 -4.31
N CYS A 32 -10.90 -17.57 -4.00
CA CYS A 32 -10.13 -18.29 -2.98
C CYS A 32 -10.51 -17.91 -1.54
N GLY A 33 -11.45 -17.00 -1.35
CA GLY A 33 -11.94 -16.62 -0.01
C GLY A 33 -11.07 -15.61 0.74
N MET A 34 -10.22 -14.87 0.05
CA MET A 34 -9.47 -13.77 0.68
C MET A 34 -10.41 -12.65 1.13
N ASP A 35 -10.06 -11.96 2.21
CA ASP A 35 -10.82 -10.84 2.72
C ASP A 35 -10.44 -9.51 2.04
N GLY A 36 -9.30 -9.48 1.37
CA GLY A 36 -8.82 -8.32 0.64
C GLY A 36 -7.49 -8.55 -0.08
N ILE A 37 -7.00 -7.49 -0.69
CA ILE A 37 -5.77 -7.48 -1.48
C ILE A 37 -4.84 -6.38 -0.97
N PHE A 38 -3.57 -6.70 -0.82
CA PHE A 38 -2.48 -5.73 -0.73
C PHE A 38 -1.99 -5.47 -2.17
N SER A 39 -2.52 -4.43 -2.78
CA SER A 39 -2.45 -4.20 -4.22
C SER A 39 -1.04 -3.91 -4.73
N ILE A 40 -0.43 -2.82 -4.30
CA ILE A 40 0.90 -2.40 -4.72
C ILE A 40 1.86 -2.47 -3.53
N CYS A 41 2.68 -3.51 -3.51
CA CYS A 41 3.65 -3.82 -2.47
C CYS A 41 4.94 -4.38 -3.09
N GLN A 42 5.88 -4.86 -2.29
CA GLN A 42 7.12 -5.42 -2.83
C GLN A 42 6.87 -6.61 -3.75
N SER A 43 5.93 -7.49 -3.41
CA SER A 43 5.55 -8.62 -4.27
C SER A 43 4.95 -8.20 -5.61
N SER A 44 4.43 -6.98 -5.69
CA SER A 44 3.96 -6.35 -6.93
C SER A 44 5.08 -5.65 -7.70
N GLU A 45 6.34 -5.84 -7.31
CA GLU A 45 7.52 -5.27 -7.96
C GLU A 45 7.52 -3.73 -8.01
N ILE A 46 6.98 -3.05 -6.97
CA ILE A 46 6.76 -1.59 -6.94
C ILE A 46 8.02 -0.77 -7.24
N PHE A 47 9.21 -1.31 -6.95
CA PHE A 47 10.49 -0.62 -7.20
C PHE A 47 10.89 -0.60 -8.69
N TRP A 48 10.20 -1.39 -9.53
CA TRP A 48 10.44 -1.51 -10.96
C TRP A 48 9.32 -0.89 -11.81
N LEU A 49 8.20 -0.56 -11.17
CA LEU A 49 7.06 0.09 -11.82
C LEU A 49 7.18 1.61 -11.74
N SER A 50 6.89 2.30 -12.82
CA SER A 50 6.71 3.75 -12.81
C SER A 50 5.55 4.16 -11.89
N LEU A 51 5.47 5.43 -11.52
CA LEU A 51 4.36 5.92 -10.71
C LEU A 51 3.02 5.73 -11.43
N GLU A 52 3.00 5.98 -12.74
CA GLU A 52 1.82 5.82 -13.59
C GLU A 52 1.35 4.36 -13.63
N GLU A 53 2.27 3.41 -13.76
CA GLU A 53 1.96 1.98 -13.73
C GLU A 53 1.42 1.55 -12.37
N ARG A 54 2.00 2.03 -11.27
CA ARG A 54 1.52 1.77 -9.90
C ARG A 54 0.09 2.30 -9.72
N ILE A 55 -0.17 3.53 -10.17
CA ILE A 55 -1.50 4.16 -10.07
C ILE A 55 -2.53 3.41 -10.93
N GLU A 56 -2.20 3.09 -12.18
CA GLU A 56 -3.13 2.39 -13.07
C GLU A 56 -3.43 0.97 -12.57
N LEU A 57 -2.40 0.24 -12.11
CA LEU A 57 -2.59 -1.09 -11.52
C LEU A 57 -3.50 -1.01 -10.30
N ASN A 58 -3.22 -0.08 -9.37
CA ASN A 58 -4.04 0.10 -8.17
C ASN A 58 -5.49 0.46 -8.50
N ARG A 59 -5.70 1.39 -9.41
CA ARG A 59 -7.02 1.84 -9.85
C ARG A 59 -7.86 0.67 -10.40
N ARG A 60 -7.27 -0.18 -11.21
CA ARG A 60 -7.97 -1.35 -11.77
C ARG A 60 -8.27 -2.40 -10.74
N VAL A 61 -7.31 -2.70 -9.86
CA VAL A 61 -7.50 -3.64 -8.74
C VAL A 61 -8.64 -3.15 -7.85
N TYR A 62 -8.62 -1.87 -7.45
CA TYR A 62 -9.65 -1.28 -6.61
C TYR A 62 -11.04 -1.32 -7.28
N ALA A 63 -11.13 -0.89 -8.54
CA ALA A 63 -12.40 -0.90 -9.27
C ALA A 63 -12.97 -2.33 -9.40
N CYS A 64 -12.13 -3.32 -9.68
CA CYS A 64 -12.51 -4.73 -9.76
C CYS A 64 -12.98 -5.25 -8.39
N ALA A 65 -12.22 -4.99 -7.32
CA ALA A 65 -12.58 -5.40 -5.96
C ALA A 65 -13.92 -4.81 -5.51
N LYS A 66 -14.16 -3.52 -5.76
CA LYS A 66 -15.43 -2.85 -5.43
C LYS A 66 -16.61 -3.33 -6.28
N LYS A 67 -16.36 -3.81 -7.49
CA LYS A 67 -17.39 -4.51 -8.28
C LYS A 67 -17.78 -5.84 -7.66
N LEU A 68 -16.81 -6.64 -7.20
CA LEU A 68 -17.05 -7.91 -6.52
C LEU A 68 -17.76 -7.70 -5.17
N GLU A 69 -17.34 -6.71 -4.39
CA GLU A 69 -17.98 -6.35 -3.12
C GLU A 69 -19.48 -6.05 -3.31
N ARG A 70 -19.81 -5.25 -4.33
CA ARG A 70 -21.22 -4.94 -4.65
C ARG A 70 -21.99 -6.17 -5.14
N ALA A 71 -21.37 -7.02 -5.93
CA ALA A 71 -22.02 -8.19 -6.50
C ALA A 71 -22.31 -9.26 -5.46
N HIS A 72 -21.47 -9.41 -4.45
CA HIS A 72 -21.56 -10.48 -3.45
C HIS A 72 -22.05 -9.99 -2.07
N GLY A 73 -22.19 -8.68 -1.85
CA GLY A 73 -22.62 -8.10 -0.59
C GLY A 73 -21.66 -8.33 0.59
N LYS A 74 -20.41 -8.71 0.30
CA LYS A 74 -19.35 -8.97 1.29
C LYS A 74 -18.18 -8.01 1.06
N PRO A 75 -17.67 -7.35 2.12
CA PRO A 75 -16.49 -6.50 1.98
C PRO A 75 -15.32 -7.24 1.34
N PHE A 76 -14.68 -6.60 0.36
CA PHE A 76 -13.44 -7.07 -0.25
C PHE A 76 -12.49 -5.88 -0.39
N ARG A 77 -11.62 -5.72 0.59
CA ARG A 77 -10.84 -4.51 0.79
C ARG A 77 -9.57 -4.51 -0.06
N VAL A 78 -9.16 -3.29 -0.44
CA VAL A 78 -7.87 -3.06 -1.08
C VAL A 78 -7.04 -2.14 -0.20
N ILE A 79 -5.90 -2.62 0.26
CA ILE A 79 -4.90 -1.83 0.94
C ILE A 79 -3.72 -1.63 -0.01
N SER A 80 -3.09 -0.46 0.03
CA SER A 80 -2.10 -0.10 -0.99
C SER A 80 -0.93 0.65 -0.38
N SER A 81 0.28 0.35 -0.86
CA SER A 81 1.49 1.09 -0.53
C SER A 81 1.85 2.03 -1.69
N GLY A 82 3.05 1.91 -2.23
CA GLY A 82 3.42 2.55 -3.49
C GLY A 82 4.34 3.75 -3.35
N HIS A 83 4.72 4.15 -2.11
CA HIS A 83 5.77 5.13 -1.93
C HIS A 83 7.13 4.45 -1.81
N ILE A 84 8.04 4.84 -2.68
CA ILE A 84 9.39 4.25 -2.78
C ILE A 84 10.50 5.29 -2.73
N SER A 85 10.15 6.57 -2.85
CA SER A 85 11.08 7.69 -2.85
C SER A 85 11.67 7.96 -1.47
N ASP A 86 12.82 8.65 -1.44
CA ASP A 86 13.52 8.96 -0.19
C ASP A 86 13.05 10.28 0.43
N THR A 87 12.64 11.25 -0.39
CA THR A 87 12.23 12.56 0.11
C THR A 87 10.77 12.56 0.59
N LEU A 88 10.50 13.31 1.64
CA LEU A 88 9.17 13.45 2.21
C LEU A 88 8.14 13.98 1.20
N GLU A 89 8.56 14.92 0.35
CA GLU A 89 7.71 15.51 -0.67
C GLU A 89 7.28 14.49 -1.72
N GLU A 90 8.23 13.71 -2.22
CA GLU A 90 7.94 12.66 -3.21
C GLU A 90 7.09 11.55 -2.61
N GLN A 91 7.38 11.11 -1.38
CA GLN A 91 6.57 10.12 -0.68
C GLN A 91 5.12 10.59 -0.51
N ALA A 92 4.91 11.85 -0.11
CA ALA A 92 3.57 12.43 0.00
C ALA A 92 2.86 12.48 -1.36
N ARG A 93 3.56 12.88 -2.42
CA ARG A 93 3.02 12.89 -3.78
C ARG A 93 2.60 11.49 -4.24
N GLU A 94 3.46 10.49 -4.02
CA GLU A 94 3.17 9.09 -4.38
C GLU A 94 1.96 8.54 -3.62
N LEU A 95 1.90 8.75 -2.30
CA LEU A 95 0.80 8.26 -1.47
C LEU A 95 -0.52 8.96 -1.77
N ASN A 96 -0.52 10.28 -2.02
CA ASN A 96 -1.73 10.99 -2.43
C ASN A 96 -2.24 10.47 -3.78
N ALA A 97 -1.35 10.25 -4.76
CA ALA A 97 -1.72 9.68 -6.05
C ALA A 97 -2.32 8.27 -5.91
N VAL A 98 -1.77 7.45 -5.01
CA VAL A 98 -2.34 6.12 -4.70
C VAL A 98 -3.71 6.26 -4.03
N TRP A 99 -3.87 7.18 -3.09
CA TRP A 99 -5.17 7.45 -2.46
C TRP A 99 -6.23 7.86 -3.48
N GLU A 100 -5.91 8.78 -4.37
CA GLU A 100 -6.80 9.25 -5.44
C GLU A 100 -7.16 8.15 -6.44
N SER A 101 -6.29 7.18 -6.66
CA SER A 101 -6.55 6.02 -7.53
C SER A 101 -7.51 5.00 -6.90
N GLY A 102 -7.82 5.13 -5.62
CA GLY A 102 -8.72 4.29 -4.84
C GLY A 102 -7.98 3.26 -3.98
N THR A 103 -8.23 3.32 -2.68
CA THR A 103 -7.76 2.34 -1.69
C THR A 103 -8.60 2.46 -0.42
N ASP A 104 -8.71 1.40 0.34
CA ASP A 104 -9.38 1.42 1.65
C ASP A 104 -8.41 1.82 2.77
N ALA A 105 -7.10 1.71 2.53
CA ALA A 105 -6.06 2.20 3.42
C ALA A 105 -4.69 2.35 2.72
N LEU A 106 -3.90 3.32 3.19
CA LEU A 106 -2.51 3.50 2.77
C LEU A 106 -1.57 2.74 3.71
N ILE A 107 -0.67 1.97 3.14
CA ILE A 107 0.32 1.19 3.89
C ILE A 107 1.70 1.82 3.75
N LEU A 108 2.21 2.34 4.86
CA LEU A 108 3.50 3.01 4.90
C LEU A 108 4.63 2.00 5.01
N ILE A 109 5.62 2.12 4.13
CA ILE A 109 6.83 1.30 4.14
C ILE A 109 7.78 1.84 5.20
N THR A 110 8.05 1.03 6.21
CA THR A 110 8.76 1.47 7.42
C THR A 110 10.16 2.03 7.14
N ASN A 111 10.91 1.44 6.20
CA ASN A 111 12.25 1.93 5.89
C ASN A 111 12.26 3.25 5.12
N ARG A 112 11.13 3.68 4.53
CA ARG A 112 11.01 5.00 3.91
C ARG A 112 10.83 6.12 4.94
N LEU A 113 10.40 5.78 6.16
CA LEU A 113 10.30 6.73 7.28
C LEU A 113 11.62 6.86 8.08
N ASP A 114 12.62 6.04 7.78
CA ASP A 114 13.92 6.06 8.45
C ASP A 114 15.05 5.74 7.45
N VAL A 115 15.08 6.47 6.33
CA VAL A 115 15.99 6.21 5.20
C VAL A 115 17.45 6.15 5.64
N ASN A 116 17.85 7.04 6.54
CA ASN A 116 19.21 7.16 7.04
C ASN A 116 19.54 6.26 8.25
N ARG A 117 18.55 5.46 8.73
CA ARG A 117 18.70 4.57 9.90
C ARG A 117 19.04 5.32 11.19
N GLU A 118 18.38 6.44 11.42
CA GLU A 118 18.60 7.32 12.57
C GLU A 118 17.80 6.90 13.80
N GLY A 119 16.90 5.90 13.66
CA GLY A 119 16.15 5.30 14.75
C GLY A 119 14.73 5.82 14.92
N ASP A 120 14.09 5.46 16.04
CA ASP A 120 12.66 5.68 16.27
C ASP A 120 12.27 7.16 16.30
N ASP A 121 13.14 8.04 16.82
CA ASP A 121 12.84 9.48 16.89
C ASP A 121 12.77 10.09 15.48
N ALA A 122 13.67 9.71 14.58
CA ALA A 122 13.63 10.13 13.18
C ALA A 122 12.42 9.56 12.46
N PHE A 123 12.15 8.26 12.65
CA PHE A 123 10.97 7.59 12.10
C PHE A 123 9.68 8.33 12.46
N ILE A 124 9.49 8.62 13.75
CA ILE A 124 8.29 9.30 14.25
C ILE A 124 8.18 10.72 13.68
N ARG A 125 9.26 11.51 13.71
CA ARG A 125 9.25 12.86 13.12
C ARG A 125 8.90 12.87 11.65
N HIS A 126 9.50 11.96 10.86
CA HIS A 126 9.17 11.84 9.43
C HIS A 126 7.74 11.36 9.24
N GLY A 127 7.30 10.40 10.06
CA GLY A 127 5.93 9.93 10.07
C GLY A 127 4.93 11.06 10.30
N GLU A 128 5.11 11.87 11.36
CA GLU A 128 4.25 13.03 11.65
C GLU A 128 4.19 14.01 10.48
N GLN A 129 5.34 14.39 9.93
CA GLN A 129 5.43 15.31 8.78
C GLN A 129 4.77 14.72 7.52
N LEU A 130 4.82 13.41 7.33
CA LEU A 130 4.14 12.74 6.22
C LEU A 130 2.63 12.71 6.44
N LEU A 131 2.17 12.38 7.64
CA LEU A 131 0.75 12.34 8.00
C LEU A 131 0.06 13.70 7.80
N ASP A 132 0.75 14.80 8.07
CA ASP A 132 0.25 16.17 7.84
C ASP A 132 -0.01 16.49 6.35
N ARG A 133 0.58 15.69 5.44
CA ARG A 133 0.46 15.84 3.98
C ARG A 133 -0.48 14.84 3.33
N LEU A 134 -1.03 13.93 4.11
CA LEU A 134 -1.98 12.91 3.65
C LEU A 134 -3.41 13.27 4.06
N PRO A 135 -4.43 12.84 3.31
CA PRO A 135 -5.83 13.06 3.67
C PRO A 135 -6.11 12.60 5.11
N ALA A 136 -6.76 13.44 5.89
CA ALA A 136 -6.99 13.20 7.31
C ALA A 136 -7.83 11.93 7.56
N GLU A 137 -8.73 11.60 6.64
CA GLU A 137 -9.60 10.42 6.68
C GLU A 137 -8.90 9.12 6.26
N ALA A 138 -7.69 9.21 5.68
CA ALA A 138 -6.97 8.02 5.23
C ALA A 138 -6.61 7.12 6.42
N LYS A 139 -7.09 5.89 6.37
CA LYS A 139 -6.65 4.83 7.28
C LYS A 139 -5.24 4.40 6.89
N LEU A 140 -4.44 4.07 7.89
CA LEU A 140 -3.02 3.77 7.71
C LEU A 140 -2.68 2.38 8.23
N GLY A 141 -1.60 1.81 7.68
CA GLY A 141 -0.93 0.63 8.19
C GLY A 141 0.57 0.75 8.03
N LEU A 142 1.31 -0.17 8.62
CA LEU A 142 2.76 -0.27 8.49
C LEU A 142 3.15 -1.56 7.77
N TYR A 143 4.17 -1.49 6.92
CA TYR A 143 4.76 -2.62 6.24
C TYR A 143 6.27 -2.66 6.43
N GLU A 144 6.75 -3.69 7.15
CA GLU A 144 8.17 -3.98 7.33
C GLU A 144 8.78 -4.55 6.03
N CYS A 145 8.80 -3.74 4.98
CA CYS A 145 9.38 -4.12 3.70
C CYS A 145 10.86 -4.45 3.86
N PRO A 146 11.34 -5.62 3.39
CA PRO A 146 12.72 -6.00 3.58
C PRO A 146 13.71 -5.28 2.65
N TYR A 147 13.24 -4.62 1.59
CA TYR A 147 14.08 -3.90 0.63
C TYR A 147 13.93 -2.38 0.77
N PRO A 148 15.01 -1.58 0.70
CA PRO A 148 16.43 -1.94 0.61
C PRO A 148 17.01 -2.46 1.94
N TYR A 149 16.31 -2.29 3.05
CA TYR A 149 16.61 -2.89 4.33
C TYR A 149 15.35 -3.05 5.17
N LYS A 150 15.33 -4.01 6.07
CA LYS A 150 14.18 -4.23 6.95
C LYS A 150 14.25 -3.30 8.18
N ARG A 151 13.34 -2.33 8.25
CA ARG A 151 13.13 -1.47 9.41
C ARG A 151 12.01 -2.07 10.28
N LEU A 152 12.38 -2.63 11.42
CA LEU A 152 11.42 -3.25 12.33
C LEU A 152 10.61 -2.18 13.08
N VAL A 153 9.37 -2.49 13.32
CA VAL A 153 8.47 -1.71 14.17
C VAL A 153 8.77 -2.03 15.63
N THR A 154 9.09 -0.99 16.40
CA THR A 154 9.36 -1.11 17.84
C THR A 154 8.11 -0.84 18.66
N PRO A 155 8.09 -1.21 19.97
CA PRO A 155 6.99 -0.83 20.85
C PRO A 155 6.73 0.68 20.91
N ARG A 156 7.77 1.50 20.76
CA ARG A 156 7.66 2.96 20.73
C ARG A 156 6.94 3.45 19.46
N ILE A 157 7.25 2.86 18.31
CA ILE A 157 6.55 3.16 17.05
C ILE A 157 5.08 2.74 17.15
N LEU A 158 4.79 1.55 17.72
CA LEU A 158 3.41 1.10 17.93
C LEU A 158 2.62 2.04 18.86
N ASP A 159 3.23 2.53 19.93
CA ASP A 159 2.61 3.51 20.82
C ASP A 159 2.29 4.82 20.10
N TRP A 160 3.21 5.30 19.26
CA TRP A 160 2.97 6.46 18.40
C TRP A 160 1.81 6.19 17.42
N CYS A 161 1.81 5.08 16.70
CA CYS A 161 0.72 4.72 15.79
C CYS A 161 -0.64 4.70 16.50
N SER A 162 -0.69 4.11 17.70
CA SER A 162 -1.91 4.05 18.51
C SER A 162 -2.43 5.44 18.89
N LYS A 163 -1.53 6.36 19.24
CA LYS A 163 -1.89 7.73 19.62
C LYS A 163 -2.43 8.56 18.46
N THR A 164 -2.04 8.27 17.23
CA THR A 164 -2.57 8.98 16.05
C THR A 164 -4.04 8.65 15.77
N GLY A 165 -4.52 7.47 16.20
CA GLY A 165 -5.87 6.98 15.92
C GLY A 165 -6.14 6.62 14.45
N ARG A 166 -5.14 6.70 13.57
CA ARG A 166 -5.26 6.46 12.12
C ARG A 166 -4.80 5.07 11.69
N PHE A 167 -3.94 4.42 12.48
CA PHE A 167 -3.41 3.10 12.13
C PHE A 167 -4.35 1.99 12.58
N PHE A 168 -4.63 1.04 11.67
CA PHE A 168 -5.48 -0.12 11.95
C PHE A 168 -4.75 -1.47 11.74
N THR A 169 -3.60 -1.45 11.09
CA THR A 169 -2.75 -2.61 10.78
C THR A 169 -1.28 -2.20 10.61
#